data_53abdb9ee999c2e2bf847299c6e51333
#
_entry.id   53abdb9ee999c2e2bf847299c6e51333
#
_cell.length_a   1.000
_cell.length_b   1.000
_cell.length_c   1.000
_cell.angle_alpha   90.00
_cell.angle_beta   90.00
_cell.angle_gamma   90.00
#
_symmetry.space_group_name_H-M   'P 1'
#
loop_
_entity.id
_entity.type
_entity.pdbx_description
1 polymer ?
#
loop_
_entity_poly.entity_id
_entity_poly.type
_entity_poly.pdbx_seq_one_letter_code
_entity_poly.pdbx_strand_id
1 'polypeptide(L)'
;MKQQANVKPAEGKLGIMVVGCGAVATTFMTGVLMARKGLAKPIGSMTQYDKIRIGRGDDKKYLPYSEIVPMAKLDDIVFGCWDVYPQNAFQAAMYAEVLREKDILPVRDELERIVPMKAAFDKNYAKRLDGDNVKDCKTRWEMVEALKQDIRNFKQQNGCDRIVVLWAASTEIYVPVDEQVHYKLSDLEAAMKADDRDHIAPSMCYAYAALTEGAPFIMGAPNTTVDIPAMWQLAEQTKMPIAGKDFKTGQTLVKSGFAPIIGTRCLGLSGWFSTNILGNRDGLVLDEPANFRTKEVSKLSTLETILKPDVQPDLYGHGNDEDTQYYHKVRINYYPPRNDNKEGWDNIDIFGWMNYPMQIKINFLCRDSILAAPLCLDLCLLSDLAARAGRYGTQRFLSFFLKSPMHDYTQGEEAVNHLYQQYTMLKNAIREMGGYEPDEEID
;
A
#
# COMPACT_ATOMS: atom_id res chain seq x y z
N MET A 1 0.52 -10.81 31.76
CA MET A 1 1.78 -11.61 31.80
C MET A 1 2.27 -11.80 30.37
N LYS A 2 3.59 -11.83 30.15
CA LYS A 2 4.14 -12.10 28.80
C LYS A 2 3.90 -13.57 28.46
N GLN A 3 3.08 -13.87 27.47
CA GLN A 3 2.97 -15.22 26.90
C GLN A 3 4.19 -15.50 26.03
N GLN A 4 4.50 -16.74 25.73
CA GLN A 4 5.63 -17.08 24.90
C GLN A 4 5.41 -16.51 23.49
N ALA A 5 6.24 -15.55 23.09
CA ALA A 5 6.20 -15.01 21.73
C ALA A 5 6.52 -16.13 20.74
N ASN A 6 5.64 -16.34 19.75
CA ASN A 6 5.75 -17.46 18.81
C ASN A 6 6.23 -17.00 17.42
N VAL A 7 7.09 -15.98 17.38
CA VAL A 7 7.64 -15.42 16.14
C VAL A 7 9.05 -15.97 15.90
N LYS A 8 9.29 -16.57 14.74
CA LYS A 8 10.63 -17.02 14.36
C LYS A 8 11.59 -15.83 14.24
N PRO A 9 12.87 -15.96 14.63
CA PRO A 9 13.86 -14.90 14.49
C PRO A 9 13.97 -14.38 13.06
N ALA A 10 14.38 -13.12 12.89
CA ALA A 10 14.66 -12.50 11.59
C ALA A 10 16.11 -12.78 11.16
N GLU A 11 16.48 -14.06 11.07
CA GLU A 11 17.83 -14.46 10.68
C GLU A 11 18.06 -14.28 9.18
N GLY A 12 19.30 -13.94 8.80
CA GLY A 12 19.74 -13.79 7.42
C GLY A 12 19.14 -12.58 6.69
N LYS A 13 19.29 -12.57 5.37
CA LYS A 13 18.92 -11.43 4.52
C LYS A 13 17.46 -11.46 4.13
N LEU A 14 16.84 -10.26 4.10
CA LEU A 14 15.51 -10.01 3.58
C LEU A 14 15.62 -9.36 2.19
N GLY A 15 15.24 -10.07 1.14
CA GLY A 15 15.09 -9.50 -0.19
C GLY A 15 13.76 -8.74 -0.30
N ILE A 16 13.82 -7.46 -0.65
CA ILE A 16 12.64 -6.68 -1.00
C ILE A 16 12.66 -6.45 -2.51
N MET A 17 11.74 -7.10 -3.20
CA MET A 17 11.61 -7.01 -4.64
C MET A 17 10.44 -6.08 -4.99
N VAL A 18 10.76 -4.93 -5.61
CA VAL A 18 9.78 -3.89 -5.89
C VAL A 18 9.35 -3.93 -7.35
N VAL A 19 8.06 -4.01 -7.60
CA VAL A 19 7.50 -3.84 -8.93
C VAL A 19 7.33 -2.35 -9.20
N GLY A 20 8.06 -1.83 -10.19
CA GLY A 20 8.18 -0.40 -10.48
C GLY A 20 9.37 0.25 -9.77
N CYS A 21 10.41 0.62 -10.52
CA CYS A 21 11.62 1.32 -10.04
C CYS A 21 11.49 2.84 -10.21
N GLY A 22 10.29 3.39 -9.98
CA GLY A 22 10.00 4.81 -10.14
C GLY A 22 10.21 5.65 -8.88
N ALA A 23 9.50 6.76 -8.80
CA ALA A 23 9.63 7.78 -7.75
C ALA A 23 9.52 7.22 -6.32
N VAL A 24 8.48 6.43 -6.03
CA VAL A 24 8.27 5.84 -4.70
C VAL A 24 9.37 4.85 -4.35
N ALA A 25 9.66 3.91 -5.24
CA ALA A 25 10.65 2.86 -5.00
C ALA A 25 12.05 3.44 -4.78
N THR A 26 12.50 4.36 -5.63
CA THR A 26 13.83 4.96 -5.51
C THR A 26 13.95 5.85 -4.27
N THR A 27 12.89 6.55 -3.87
CA THR A 27 12.86 7.32 -2.62
C THR A 27 12.96 6.39 -1.40
N PHE A 28 12.22 5.28 -1.42
CA PHE A 28 12.29 4.25 -0.40
C PHE A 28 13.69 3.64 -0.28
N MET A 29 14.24 3.15 -1.38
CA MET A 29 15.59 2.55 -1.42
C MET A 29 16.66 3.52 -0.94
N THR A 30 16.65 4.77 -1.46
CA THR A 30 17.59 5.83 -1.05
C THR A 30 17.47 6.10 0.46
N GLY A 31 16.27 6.24 0.98
CA GLY A 31 16.02 6.51 2.40
C GLY A 31 16.57 5.42 3.32
N VAL A 32 16.39 4.15 2.97
CA VAL A 32 16.94 3.01 3.72
C VAL A 32 18.47 2.99 3.65
N LEU A 33 19.05 3.18 2.48
CA LEU A 33 20.52 3.20 2.29
C LEU A 33 21.17 4.38 3.04
N MET A 34 20.54 5.55 3.02
CA MET A 34 20.98 6.71 3.80
C MET A 34 20.89 6.48 5.30
N ALA A 35 19.82 5.82 5.76
CA ALA A 35 19.65 5.46 7.17
C ALA A 35 20.71 4.48 7.65
N ARG A 36 21.08 3.47 6.85
CA ARG A 36 22.19 2.55 7.14
C ARG A 36 23.52 3.25 7.36
N LYS A 37 23.77 4.29 6.57
CA LYS A 37 24.99 5.11 6.69
C LYS A 37 24.93 6.14 7.84
N GLY A 38 23.80 6.22 8.56
CA GLY A 38 23.58 7.23 9.59
C GLY A 38 23.44 8.67 9.04
N LEU A 39 23.24 8.82 7.71
CA LEU A 39 23.14 10.11 7.03
C LEU A 39 21.72 10.67 7.00
N ALA A 40 20.73 9.85 7.22
CA ALA A 40 19.32 10.26 7.33
C ALA A 40 18.61 9.46 8.43
N LYS A 41 17.52 10.04 8.94
CA LYS A 41 16.65 9.35 9.88
C LYS A 41 15.42 8.84 9.14
N PRO A 42 14.93 7.60 9.39
CA PRO A 42 13.74 7.04 8.72
C PRO A 42 12.44 7.60 9.34
N ILE A 43 12.32 8.93 9.35
CA ILE A 43 11.14 9.64 9.89
C ILE A 43 9.91 9.26 9.05
N GLY A 44 8.78 9.00 9.73
CA GLY A 44 7.54 8.55 9.12
C GLY A 44 7.37 7.03 9.13
N SER A 45 8.44 6.26 9.41
CA SER A 45 8.34 4.81 9.61
C SER A 45 7.94 4.51 11.06
N MET A 46 6.83 3.79 11.21
CA MET A 46 6.31 3.33 12.50
C MET A 46 7.27 2.31 13.15
N THR A 47 7.75 1.36 12.36
CA THR A 47 8.65 0.30 12.85
C THR A 47 9.99 0.84 13.35
N GLN A 48 10.41 2.03 12.91
CA GLN A 48 11.69 2.64 13.26
C GLN A 48 11.58 3.75 14.32
N TYR A 49 10.42 4.39 14.43
CA TYR A 49 10.25 5.58 15.28
C TYR A 49 9.21 5.46 16.36
N ASP A 50 8.13 4.71 16.10
CA ASP A 50 7.04 4.62 17.05
C ASP A 50 7.37 3.68 18.20
N LYS A 51 6.69 3.89 19.31
CA LYS A 51 6.79 3.08 20.51
C LYS A 51 5.40 2.59 20.91
N ILE A 52 5.36 1.38 21.41
CA ILE A 52 4.13 0.76 21.88
C ILE A 52 4.14 0.72 23.39
N ARG A 53 3.06 1.19 24.00
CA ARG A 53 2.84 1.09 25.43
C ARG A 53 2.65 -0.37 25.83
N ILE A 54 3.42 -0.81 26.79
CA ILE A 54 3.31 -2.13 27.44
C ILE A 54 3.07 -1.90 28.93
N GLY A 55 2.07 -2.57 29.50
CA GLY A 55 1.69 -2.42 30.89
C GLY A 55 0.85 -1.18 31.20
N ARG A 56 0.39 -1.07 32.44
CA ARG A 56 -0.47 0.02 32.94
C ARG A 56 0.02 0.53 34.30
N GLY A 57 -0.42 1.73 34.70
CA GLY A 57 -0.02 2.34 35.97
C GLY A 57 1.49 2.52 36.06
N ASP A 58 2.06 2.11 37.19
CA ASP A 58 3.50 2.25 37.47
C ASP A 58 4.39 1.32 36.65
N ASP A 59 3.82 0.21 36.10
CA ASP A 59 4.53 -0.70 35.22
C ASP A 59 4.54 -0.28 33.74
N LYS A 60 3.99 0.89 33.40
CA LYS A 60 3.88 1.40 32.04
C LYS A 60 5.26 1.69 31.43
N LYS A 61 5.52 1.09 30.26
CA LYS A 61 6.72 1.31 29.46
C LYS A 61 6.35 1.56 28.01
N TYR A 62 7.14 2.36 27.33
CA TYR A 62 7.04 2.57 25.88
C TYR A 62 8.24 1.92 25.21
N LEU A 63 7.99 0.82 24.50
CA LEU A 63 9.03 0.02 23.86
C LEU A 63 9.00 0.21 22.34
N PRO A 64 10.16 0.33 21.66
CA PRO A 64 10.21 0.28 20.21
C PRO A 64 9.80 -1.12 19.70
N TYR A 65 9.35 -1.21 18.48
CA TYR A 65 8.91 -2.46 17.86
C TYR A 65 9.96 -3.59 17.97
N SER A 66 11.23 -3.26 17.78
CA SER A 66 12.35 -4.21 17.84
C SER A 66 12.60 -4.83 19.23
N GLU A 67 12.09 -4.21 20.30
CA GLU A 67 12.16 -4.78 21.66
C GLU A 67 10.94 -5.66 21.98
N ILE A 68 9.87 -5.56 21.18
CA ILE A 68 8.64 -6.33 21.37
C ILE A 68 8.67 -7.61 20.52
N VAL A 69 9.07 -7.48 19.24
CA VAL A 69 9.10 -8.55 18.24
C VAL A 69 10.43 -8.55 17.49
N PRO A 70 10.89 -9.72 16.99
CA PRO A 70 12.14 -9.81 16.24
C PRO A 70 12.00 -9.21 14.83
N MET A 71 12.16 -7.89 14.72
CA MET A 71 12.13 -7.19 13.42
C MET A 71 13.38 -7.48 12.60
N ALA A 72 13.23 -7.56 11.26
CA ALA A 72 14.38 -7.55 10.36
C ALA A 72 15.09 -6.20 10.45
N LYS A 73 16.43 -6.20 10.41
CA LYS A 73 17.22 -4.97 10.48
C LYS A 73 17.34 -4.33 9.10
N LEU A 74 17.50 -3.01 9.07
CA LEU A 74 17.71 -2.30 7.81
C LEU A 74 18.95 -2.82 7.06
N ASP A 75 20.02 -3.20 7.78
CA ASP A 75 21.27 -3.69 7.20
C ASP A 75 21.11 -5.05 6.50
N ASP A 76 20.12 -5.83 6.87
CA ASP A 76 19.86 -7.15 6.30
C ASP A 76 18.98 -7.10 5.02
N ILE A 77 18.47 -5.91 4.65
CA ILE A 77 17.62 -5.74 3.46
C ILE A 77 18.48 -5.73 2.19
N VAL A 78 18.07 -6.47 1.17
CA VAL A 78 18.62 -6.43 -0.19
C VAL A 78 17.52 -6.02 -1.16
N PHE A 79 17.77 -5.01 -2.00
CA PHE A 79 16.80 -4.53 -2.95
C PHE A 79 16.95 -5.15 -4.33
N GLY A 80 15.82 -5.49 -4.95
CA GLY A 80 15.66 -5.79 -6.36
C GLY A 80 14.42 -5.12 -6.89
N CYS A 81 14.31 -4.97 -8.21
CA CYS A 81 13.11 -4.39 -8.82
C CYS A 81 12.87 -4.91 -10.23
N TRP A 82 11.63 -4.75 -10.70
CA TRP A 82 11.24 -4.85 -12.11
C TRP A 82 10.75 -3.49 -12.58
N ASP A 83 11.10 -3.12 -13.79
CA ASP A 83 10.55 -1.93 -14.41
C ASP A 83 10.50 -2.06 -15.93
N VAL A 84 9.56 -1.34 -16.56
CA VAL A 84 9.47 -1.22 -18.02
C VAL A 84 10.59 -0.34 -18.60
N TYR A 85 11.27 0.42 -17.76
CA TYR A 85 12.42 1.24 -18.13
C TYR A 85 13.71 0.61 -17.61
N PRO A 86 14.82 0.60 -18.42
CA PRO A 86 16.05 -0.09 -18.06
C PRO A 86 16.99 0.69 -17.13
N GLN A 87 16.65 1.93 -16.77
CA GLN A 87 17.48 2.78 -15.92
C GLN A 87 17.64 2.15 -14.53
N ASN A 88 18.90 2.12 -14.04
CA ASN A 88 19.17 1.68 -12.67
C ASN A 88 18.54 2.63 -11.63
N ALA A 89 18.48 2.20 -10.36
CA ALA A 89 17.81 2.96 -9.32
C ALA A 89 18.42 4.36 -9.09
N PHE A 90 19.72 4.56 -9.35
CA PHE A 90 20.33 5.90 -9.29
C PHE A 90 19.80 6.81 -10.40
N GLN A 91 19.82 6.34 -11.65
CA GLN A 91 19.31 7.09 -12.78
C GLN A 91 17.82 7.39 -12.64
N ALA A 92 17.05 6.44 -12.16
CA ALA A 92 15.61 6.59 -11.91
C ALA A 92 15.34 7.59 -10.77
N ALA A 93 16.14 7.58 -9.69
CA ALA A 93 16.03 8.55 -8.59
C ALA A 93 16.33 9.98 -9.06
N MET A 94 17.38 10.15 -9.87
CA MET A 94 17.74 11.44 -10.44
C MET A 94 16.63 11.95 -11.39
N TYR A 95 16.08 11.08 -12.23
CA TYR A 95 14.98 11.43 -13.14
C TYR A 95 13.69 11.79 -12.42
N ALA A 96 13.38 11.12 -11.30
CA ALA A 96 12.15 11.35 -10.56
C ALA A 96 12.11 12.71 -9.82
N GLU A 97 13.26 13.31 -9.54
CA GLU A 97 13.41 14.63 -8.87
C GLU A 97 12.65 14.76 -7.53
N VAL A 98 12.37 13.64 -6.87
CA VAL A 98 11.74 13.63 -5.54
C VAL A 98 12.73 14.10 -4.48
N LEU A 99 13.93 13.52 -4.49
CA LEU A 99 15.04 13.86 -3.60
C LEU A 99 15.99 14.83 -4.28
N ARG A 100 16.67 15.64 -3.50
CA ARG A 100 17.73 16.50 -4.02
C ARG A 100 18.95 15.65 -4.35
N GLU A 101 19.68 16.02 -5.37
CA GLU A 101 20.92 15.32 -5.79
C GLU A 101 21.87 15.04 -4.62
N LYS A 102 22.11 16.02 -3.74
CA LYS A 102 22.96 15.88 -2.56
C LYS A 102 22.51 14.79 -1.59
N ASP A 103 21.24 14.41 -1.60
CA ASP A 103 20.65 13.38 -0.74
C ASP A 103 20.70 12.00 -1.43
N ILE A 104 20.97 11.94 -2.74
CA ILE A 104 21.12 10.70 -3.53
C ILE A 104 22.58 10.30 -3.68
N LEU A 105 23.47 11.26 -3.94
CA LEU A 105 24.91 11.02 -4.21
C LEU A 105 25.61 10.17 -3.14
N PRO A 106 25.36 10.31 -1.82
CA PRO A 106 26.04 9.51 -0.80
C PRO A 106 25.79 7.99 -0.89
N VAL A 107 24.76 7.56 -1.62
CA VAL A 107 24.38 6.16 -1.82
C VAL A 107 24.34 5.76 -3.30
N ARG A 108 25.03 6.53 -4.13
CA ARG A 108 25.08 6.33 -5.58
C ARG A 108 25.51 4.92 -5.96
N ASP A 109 26.63 4.45 -5.42
CA ASP A 109 27.21 3.16 -5.80
C ASP A 109 26.27 1.99 -5.48
N GLU A 110 25.52 2.08 -4.38
CA GLU A 110 24.54 1.08 -4.01
C GLU A 110 23.31 1.13 -4.93
N LEU A 111 22.83 2.33 -5.27
CA LEU A 111 21.70 2.51 -6.17
C LEU A 111 22.03 2.09 -7.62
N GLU A 112 23.27 2.35 -8.11
CA GLU A 112 23.71 1.93 -9.44
C GLU A 112 23.73 0.40 -9.61
N ARG A 113 23.93 -0.36 -8.52
CA ARG A 113 23.89 -1.83 -8.52
C ARG A 113 22.48 -2.39 -8.61
N ILE A 114 21.46 -1.60 -8.30
CA ILE A 114 20.06 -2.00 -8.40
C ILE A 114 19.58 -1.73 -9.83
N VAL A 115 19.71 -2.75 -10.67
CA VAL A 115 19.29 -2.70 -12.09
C VAL A 115 17.98 -3.42 -12.23
N PRO A 116 16.93 -2.81 -12.82
CA PRO A 116 15.63 -3.43 -12.93
C PRO A 116 15.67 -4.64 -13.88
N MET A 117 15.08 -5.73 -13.44
CA MET A 117 14.72 -6.86 -14.28
C MET A 117 13.62 -6.45 -15.27
N LYS A 118 13.51 -7.17 -16.39
CA LYS A 118 12.43 -6.97 -17.36
C LYS A 118 11.07 -7.19 -16.71
N ALA A 119 10.16 -6.23 -16.88
CA ALA A 119 8.82 -6.29 -16.34
C ALA A 119 7.91 -7.26 -17.10
N ALA A 120 7.03 -7.96 -16.39
CA ALA A 120 5.84 -8.55 -16.99
C ALA A 120 4.81 -7.42 -17.15
N PHE A 121 4.55 -7.01 -18.37
CA PHE A 121 3.80 -5.80 -18.69
C PHE A 121 2.86 -6.01 -19.87
N ASP A 122 1.70 -5.35 -19.80
CA ASP A 122 0.77 -5.27 -20.92
C ASP A 122 0.35 -3.80 -21.09
N LYS A 123 0.66 -3.22 -22.24
CA LYS A 123 0.40 -1.81 -22.54
C LYS A 123 -1.09 -1.46 -22.48
N ASN A 124 -1.99 -2.42 -22.67
CA ASN A 124 -3.43 -2.18 -22.56
C ASN A 124 -3.85 -1.82 -21.13
N TYR A 125 -3.08 -2.24 -20.14
CA TYR A 125 -3.33 -1.98 -18.73
C TYR A 125 -2.76 -0.64 -18.23
N ALA A 126 -1.75 -0.09 -18.93
CA ALA A 126 -1.17 1.21 -18.62
C ALA A 126 -0.67 1.89 -19.89
N LYS A 127 -1.60 2.41 -20.70
CA LYS A 127 -1.37 2.92 -22.06
C LYS A 127 -0.35 4.06 -22.17
N ARG A 128 -0.22 4.86 -21.10
CA ARG A 128 0.70 6.01 -21.04
C ARG A 128 2.17 5.62 -20.72
N LEU A 129 2.43 4.35 -20.43
CA LEU A 129 3.78 3.83 -20.25
C LEU A 129 4.29 3.26 -21.58
N ASP A 130 5.52 3.61 -21.97
CA ASP A 130 6.12 3.30 -23.27
C ASP A 130 7.49 2.61 -23.15
N GLY A 131 7.85 2.12 -21.98
CA GLY A 131 9.11 1.42 -21.76
C GLY A 131 9.19 0.09 -22.50
N ASP A 132 10.41 -0.28 -22.90
CA ASP A 132 10.72 -1.47 -23.70
C ASP A 132 11.46 -2.59 -22.91
N ASN A 133 11.79 -2.33 -21.63
CA ASN A 133 12.39 -3.35 -20.76
C ASN A 133 11.34 -4.34 -20.27
N VAL A 134 10.74 -5.07 -21.22
CA VAL A 134 9.59 -5.95 -21.01
C VAL A 134 9.97 -7.39 -21.34
N LYS A 135 9.38 -8.35 -20.62
CA LYS A 135 9.51 -9.78 -20.87
C LYS A 135 8.80 -10.14 -22.18
N ASP A 136 9.43 -10.99 -22.97
CA ASP A 136 8.80 -11.58 -24.17
C ASP A 136 7.99 -12.82 -23.75
N CYS A 137 6.78 -12.57 -23.22
CA CYS A 137 5.84 -13.60 -22.79
C CYS A 137 4.60 -13.55 -23.67
N LYS A 138 4.19 -14.69 -24.20
CA LYS A 138 3.01 -14.81 -25.08
C LYS A 138 1.71 -14.93 -24.30
N THR A 139 1.75 -15.51 -23.09
CA THR A 139 0.59 -15.76 -22.25
C THR A 139 0.80 -15.24 -20.82
N ARG A 140 -0.30 -15.07 -20.08
CA ARG A 140 -0.26 -14.74 -18.65
C ARG A 140 0.47 -15.81 -17.83
N TRP A 141 0.33 -17.08 -18.22
CA TRP A 141 1.04 -18.17 -17.55
C TRP A 141 2.55 -18.11 -17.77
N GLU A 142 2.99 -17.78 -18.98
CA GLU A 142 4.42 -17.55 -19.25
C GLU A 142 4.97 -16.37 -18.41
N MET A 143 4.17 -15.31 -18.22
CA MET A 143 4.54 -14.21 -17.32
C MET A 143 4.75 -14.70 -15.89
N VAL A 144 3.83 -15.52 -15.37
CA VAL A 144 3.92 -16.11 -14.02
C VAL A 144 5.21 -16.92 -13.88
N GLU A 145 5.49 -17.84 -14.81
CA GLU A 145 6.69 -18.71 -14.72
C GLU A 145 7.99 -17.90 -14.84
N ALA A 146 8.02 -16.89 -15.70
CA ALA A 146 9.18 -16.01 -15.82
C ALA A 146 9.43 -15.17 -14.54
N LEU A 147 8.36 -14.71 -13.88
CA LEU A 147 8.45 -13.99 -12.62
C LEU A 147 8.90 -14.90 -11.46
N LYS A 148 8.40 -16.13 -11.39
CA LYS A 148 8.87 -17.13 -10.43
C LYS A 148 10.36 -17.39 -10.58
N GLN A 149 10.84 -17.51 -11.84
CA GLN A 149 12.26 -17.68 -12.10
C GLN A 149 13.09 -16.46 -11.65
N ASP A 150 12.60 -15.23 -11.86
CA ASP A 150 13.27 -14.02 -11.37
C ASP A 150 13.39 -14.03 -9.85
N ILE A 151 12.33 -14.38 -9.12
CA ILE A 151 12.31 -14.43 -7.65
C ILE A 151 13.33 -15.46 -7.15
N ARG A 152 13.37 -16.66 -7.74
CA ARG A 152 14.35 -17.69 -7.40
C ARG A 152 15.77 -17.23 -7.65
N ASN A 153 16.02 -16.66 -8.83
CA ASN A 153 17.35 -16.18 -9.23
C ASN A 153 17.81 -15.07 -8.29
N PHE A 154 16.94 -14.08 -8.00
CA PHE A 154 17.26 -12.98 -7.09
C PHE A 154 17.59 -13.50 -5.69
N LYS A 155 16.78 -14.41 -5.16
CA LYS A 155 16.97 -15.02 -3.85
C LYS A 155 18.33 -15.73 -3.77
N GLN A 156 18.65 -16.55 -4.78
CA GLN A 156 19.92 -17.31 -4.82
C GLN A 156 21.13 -16.41 -4.99
N GLN A 157 21.12 -15.50 -5.97
CA GLN A 157 22.25 -14.64 -6.30
C GLN A 157 22.64 -13.70 -5.15
N ASN A 158 21.68 -13.24 -4.38
CA ASN A 158 21.91 -12.33 -3.26
C ASN A 158 22.01 -13.03 -1.91
N GLY A 159 21.80 -14.35 -1.85
CA GLY A 159 21.81 -15.12 -0.62
C GLY A 159 20.71 -14.64 0.34
N CYS A 160 19.51 -14.37 -0.18
CA CYS A 160 18.39 -13.96 0.65
C CYS A 160 17.69 -15.19 1.25
N ASP A 161 17.42 -15.14 2.53
CA ASP A 161 16.69 -16.21 3.23
C ASP A 161 15.18 -16.05 3.04
N ARG A 162 14.72 -14.80 3.00
CA ARG A 162 13.32 -14.42 2.85
C ARG A 162 13.15 -13.38 1.75
N ILE A 163 11.99 -13.38 1.12
CA ILE A 163 11.60 -12.40 0.08
C ILE A 163 10.27 -11.78 0.46
N VAL A 164 10.10 -10.50 0.16
CA VAL A 164 8.82 -9.78 0.13
C VAL A 164 8.71 -9.09 -1.22
N VAL A 165 7.54 -9.18 -1.85
CA VAL A 165 7.26 -8.48 -3.12
C VAL A 165 6.32 -7.32 -2.84
N LEU A 166 6.72 -6.13 -3.29
CA LEU A 166 5.98 -4.88 -3.12
C LEU A 166 5.61 -4.29 -4.49
N TRP A 167 4.33 -4.09 -4.74
CA TRP A 167 3.90 -3.33 -5.91
C TRP A 167 3.93 -1.83 -5.62
N ALA A 168 4.82 -1.10 -6.26
CA ALA A 168 4.92 0.37 -6.26
C ALA A 168 4.88 0.94 -7.69
N ALA A 169 4.48 0.13 -8.66
CA ALA A 169 4.28 0.54 -10.04
C ALA A 169 2.96 1.32 -10.21
N SER A 170 2.79 1.92 -11.38
CA SER A 170 1.61 2.69 -11.75
C SER A 170 0.31 1.88 -11.64
N THR A 171 -0.78 2.62 -11.46
CA THR A 171 -2.13 2.05 -11.42
C THR A 171 -2.51 1.45 -12.78
N GLU A 172 -2.93 0.20 -12.79
CA GLU A 172 -3.52 -0.47 -13.94
C GLU A 172 -4.98 -0.03 -14.16
N ILE A 173 -5.53 -0.30 -15.34
CA ILE A 173 -6.97 -0.10 -15.61
C ILE A 173 -7.80 -0.93 -14.63
N TYR A 174 -9.01 -0.47 -14.36
CA TYR A 174 -9.93 -1.18 -13.46
C TYR A 174 -10.39 -2.50 -14.06
N VAL A 175 -10.12 -3.59 -13.36
CA VAL A 175 -10.64 -4.93 -13.65
C VAL A 175 -11.73 -5.23 -12.64
N PRO A 176 -13.00 -5.29 -13.05
CA PRO A 176 -14.10 -5.69 -12.17
C PRO A 176 -13.89 -7.13 -11.67
N VAL A 177 -14.34 -7.39 -10.45
CA VAL A 177 -14.35 -8.77 -9.95
C VAL A 177 -15.44 -9.55 -10.68
N ASP A 178 -15.04 -10.65 -11.33
CA ASP A 178 -15.92 -11.60 -12.00
C ASP A 178 -15.98 -12.88 -11.17
N GLU A 179 -17.20 -13.32 -10.79
CA GLU A 179 -17.38 -14.49 -9.93
C GLU A 179 -16.90 -15.80 -10.62
N GLN A 180 -16.96 -15.88 -11.94
CA GLN A 180 -16.58 -17.07 -12.69
C GLN A 180 -15.05 -17.21 -12.82
N VAL A 181 -14.30 -16.12 -12.66
CA VAL A 181 -12.84 -16.10 -12.81
C VAL A 181 -12.14 -15.87 -11.47
N HIS A 182 -12.66 -14.97 -10.63
CA HIS A 182 -11.93 -14.46 -9.47
C HIS A 182 -12.32 -15.08 -8.12
N TYR A 183 -13.39 -15.92 -8.08
CA TYR A 183 -13.88 -16.48 -6.82
C TYR A 183 -13.19 -17.80 -6.42
N LYS A 184 -12.68 -18.57 -7.39
CA LYS A 184 -11.98 -19.84 -7.12
C LYS A 184 -10.58 -19.81 -7.70
N LEU A 185 -9.63 -20.33 -6.94
CA LEU A 185 -8.23 -20.42 -7.40
C LEU A 185 -8.09 -21.25 -8.68
N SER A 186 -8.83 -22.36 -8.80
CA SER A 186 -8.82 -23.19 -10.01
C SER A 186 -9.23 -22.42 -11.27
N ASP A 187 -10.23 -21.54 -11.14
CA ASP A 187 -10.78 -20.80 -12.27
C ASP A 187 -9.82 -19.64 -12.67
N LEU A 188 -9.21 -18.99 -11.67
CA LEU A 188 -8.15 -17.99 -11.88
C LEU A 188 -6.95 -18.61 -12.62
N GLU A 189 -6.51 -19.80 -12.20
CA GLU A 189 -5.40 -20.53 -12.86
C GLU A 189 -5.75 -20.96 -14.29
N ALA A 190 -6.99 -21.40 -14.52
CA ALA A 190 -7.47 -21.75 -15.85
C ALA A 190 -7.47 -20.52 -16.76
N ALA A 191 -7.95 -19.36 -16.29
CA ALA A 191 -7.93 -18.09 -17.01
C ALA A 191 -6.50 -17.63 -17.33
N MET A 192 -5.56 -17.73 -16.38
CA MET A 192 -4.14 -17.43 -16.62
C MET A 192 -3.54 -18.32 -17.71
N LYS A 193 -3.85 -19.62 -17.72
CA LYS A 193 -3.38 -20.59 -18.72
C LYS A 193 -4.03 -20.37 -20.09
N ALA A 194 -5.27 -19.92 -20.11
CA ALA A 194 -5.99 -19.58 -21.33
C ALA A 194 -5.62 -18.21 -21.93
N ASP A 195 -4.72 -17.46 -21.28
CA ASP A 195 -4.35 -16.08 -21.63
C ASP A 195 -5.53 -15.10 -21.64
N ASP A 196 -6.44 -15.23 -20.66
CA ASP A 196 -7.56 -14.32 -20.51
C ASP A 196 -7.05 -12.92 -20.08
N ARG A 197 -6.89 -12.06 -21.07
CA ARG A 197 -6.33 -10.71 -20.89
C ARG A 197 -7.36 -9.70 -20.40
N ASP A 198 -8.62 -10.00 -20.42
CA ASP A 198 -9.67 -9.11 -19.96
C ASP A 198 -9.85 -9.19 -18.43
N HIS A 199 -9.64 -10.37 -17.87
CA HIS A 199 -9.82 -10.62 -16.43
C HIS A 199 -8.50 -10.73 -15.65
N ILE A 200 -7.40 -11.11 -16.32
CA ILE A 200 -6.09 -11.31 -15.66
C ILE A 200 -5.16 -10.13 -15.90
N ALA A 201 -5.05 -9.24 -14.94
CA ALA A 201 -4.10 -8.14 -14.96
C ALA A 201 -2.65 -8.63 -14.79
N PRO A 202 -1.64 -7.94 -15.35
CA PRO A 202 -0.22 -8.24 -15.09
C PRO A 202 0.12 -8.29 -13.60
N SER A 203 -0.44 -7.40 -12.80
CA SER A 203 -0.23 -7.39 -11.33
C SER A 203 -0.69 -8.68 -10.65
N MET A 204 -1.72 -9.36 -11.17
CA MET A 204 -2.17 -10.67 -10.66
C MET A 204 -1.11 -11.75 -10.92
N CYS A 205 -0.37 -11.66 -12.05
CA CYS A 205 0.73 -12.58 -12.34
C CYS A 205 1.89 -12.41 -11.34
N TYR A 206 2.23 -11.18 -10.96
CA TYR A 206 3.23 -10.91 -9.92
C TYR A 206 2.81 -11.45 -8.55
N ALA A 207 1.56 -11.22 -8.15
CA ALA A 207 1.04 -11.70 -6.88
C ALA A 207 1.04 -13.23 -6.83
N TYR A 208 0.55 -13.88 -7.88
CA TYR A 208 0.55 -15.33 -7.98
C TYR A 208 1.98 -15.92 -7.92
N ALA A 209 2.91 -15.35 -8.67
CA ALA A 209 4.31 -15.78 -8.66
C ALA A 209 4.95 -15.59 -7.27
N ALA A 210 4.75 -14.45 -6.63
CA ALA A 210 5.28 -14.17 -5.29
C ALA A 210 4.77 -15.19 -4.26
N LEU A 211 3.45 -15.38 -4.18
CA LEU A 211 2.83 -16.27 -3.21
C LEU A 211 3.28 -17.74 -3.41
N THR A 212 3.34 -18.20 -4.66
CA THR A 212 3.79 -19.58 -4.96
C THR A 212 5.29 -19.79 -4.72
N GLU A 213 6.11 -18.75 -4.74
CA GLU A 213 7.53 -18.77 -4.35
C GLU A 213 7.77 -18.52 -2.86
N GLY A 214 6.71 -18.49 -2.05
CA GLY A 214 6.81 -18.30 -0.60
C GLY A 214 7.20 -16.89 -0.19
N ALA A 215 6.79 -15.89 -0.96
CA ALA A 215 7.01 -14.48 -0.68
C ALA A 215 5.68 -13.76 -0.40
N PRO A 216 5.54 -13.03 0.72
CA PRO A 216 4.44 -12.11 0.93
C PRO A 216 4.29 -11.12 -0.22
N PHE A 217 3.03 -10.73 -0.53
CA PHE A 217 2.77 -9.72 -1.56
C PHE A 217 1.99 -8.54 -1.01
N ILE A 218 2.47 -7.33 -1.35
CA ILE A 218 1.88 -6.06 -0.91
C ILE A 218 1.46 -5.25 -2.14
N MET A 219 0.17 -4.90 -2.20
CA MET A 219 -0.39 -4.07 -3.27
C MET A 219 -0.42 -2.60 -2.84
N GLY A 220 0.56 -1.84 -3.27
CA GLY A 220 0.67 -0.40 -2.99
C GLY A 220 -0.15 0.51 -3.92
N ALA A 221 -0.73 -0.03 -5.00
CA ALA A 221 -1.64 0.66 -5.91
C ALA A 221 -3.10 0.23 -5.67
N PRO A 222 -4.11 0.91 -6.24
CA PRO A 222 -5.52 0.57 -6.03
C PRO A 222 -6.03 -0.61 -6.87
N ASN A 223 -5.16 -1.28 -7.64
CA ASN A 223 -5.53 -2.40 -8.50
C ASN A 223 -6.24 -3.52 -7.73
N THR A 224 -7.16 -4.22 -8.37
CA THR A 224 -7.93 -5.33 -7.77
C THR A 224 -7.01 -6.46 -7.28
N THR A 225 -6.06 -6.87 -8.07
CA THR A 225 -4.94 -7.83 -7.87
C THR A 225 -5.13 -8.89 -6.79
N VAL A 226 -4.87 -8.54 -5.51
CA VAL A 226 -4.95 -9.47 -4.36
C VAL A 226 -6.29 -9.38 -3.61
N ASP A 227 -7.16 -8.44 -3.98
CA ASP A 227 -8.46 -8.23 -3.35
C ASP A 227 -9.56 -9.01 -4.08
N ILE A 228 -9.28 -10.29 -4.29
CA ILE A 228 -10.18 -11.27 -4.92
C ILE A 228 -10.11 -12.61 -4.15
N PRO A 229 -11.24 -13.33 -4.02
CA PRO A 229 -11.30 -14.58 -3.24
C PRO A 229 -10.28 -15.64 -3.68
N ALA A 230 -10.01 -15.78 -4.98
CA ALA A 230 -9.02 -16.71 -5.49
C ALA A 230 -7.59 -16.44 -4.96
N MET A 231 -7.20 -15.17 -4.84
CA MET A 231 -5.90 -14.79 -4.26
C MET A 231 -5.85 -14.96 -2.75
N TRP A 232 -6.98 -14.79 -2.05
CA TRP A 232 -7.08 -15.11 -0.61
C TRP A 232 -6.87 -16.61 -0.38
N GLN A 233 -7.53 -17.47 -1.21
CA GLN A 233 -7.31 -18.93 -1.17
C GLN A 233 -5.85 -19.30 -1.43
N LEU A 234 -5.21 -18.67 -2.43
CA LEU A 234 -3.79 -18.90 -2.72
C LEU A 234 -2.90 -18.51 -1.53
N ALA A 235 -3.14 -17.35 -0.93
CA ALA A 235 -2.37 -16.87 0.21
C ALA A 235 -2.48 -17.82 1.43
N GLU A 236 -3.67 -18.36 1.70
CA GLU A 236 -3.88 -19.38 2.73
C GLU A 236 -3.18 -20.70 2.40
N GLN A 237 -3.30 -21.19 1.15
CA GLN A 237 -2.66 -22.43 0.72
C GLN A 237 -1.14 -22.37 0.77
N THR A 238 -0.57 -21.25 0.34
CA THR A 238 0.89 -21.03 0.36
C THR A 238 1.41 -20.58 1.73
N LYS A 239 0.52 -20.32 2.67
CA LYS A 239 0.83 -19.78 4.01
C LYS A 239 1.62 -18.48 3.94
N MET A 240 1.19 -17.57 3.07
CA MET A 240 1.81 -16.27 2.88
C MET A 240 0.84 -15.14 3.23
N PRO A 241 1.33 -14.07 3.88
CA PRO A 241 0.53 -12.87 4.09
C PRO A 241 0.37 -12.07 2.79
N ILE A 242 -0.80 -11.45 2.65
CA ILE A 242 -1.08 -10.43 1.63
C ILE A 242 -1.60 -9.16 2.28
N ALA A 243 -1.29 -8.02 1.69
CA ALA A 243 -1.79 -6.72 2.11
C ALA A 243 -2.14 -5.84 0.89
N GLY A 244 -3.19 -5.08 1.00
CA GLY A 244 -3.67 -4.14 -0.04
C GLY A 244 -4.81 -3.28 0.52
N LYS A 245 -5.16 -2.21 -0.14
CA LYS A 245 -4.64 -1.66 -1.43
C LYS A 245 -4.35 -0.17 -1.27
N ASP A 246 -3.45 0.35 -2.10
CA ASP A 246 -3.17 1.79 -2.26
C ASP A 246 -2.55 2.45 -1.01
N PHE A 247 -1.31 2.91 -1.10
CA PHE A 247 -0.59 3.57 -0.01
C PHE A 247 -1.36 4.78 0.52
N LYS A 248 -1.60 4.84 1.83
CA LYS A 248 -2.32 5.94 2.49
C LYS A 248 -1.43 7.16 2.68
N THR A 249 -1.37 7.97 1.65
CA THR A 249 -0.69 9.26 1.62
C THR A 249 -1.69 10.40 1.56
N GLY A 250 -1.25 11.63 1.66
CA GLY A 250 -1.98 12.85 1.32
C GLY A 250 -3.43 12.93 1.82
N GLN A 251 -4.36 13.17 0.91
CA GLN A 251 -5.76 13.45 1.24
C GLN A 251 -6.53 12.31 1.92
N THR A 252 -6.21 11.05 1.61
CA THR A 252 -6.89 9.93 2.30
C THR A 252 -6.43 9.81 3.75
N LEU A 253 -5.16 10.14 4.04
CA LEU A 253 -4.70 10.27 5.43
C LEU A 253 -5.51 11.37 6.16
N VAL A 254 -5.71 12.52 5.52
CA VAL A 254 -6.55 13.60 6.06
C VAL A 254 -7.99 13.11 6.27
N LYS A 255 -8.61 12.46 5.29
CA LYS A 255 -9.98 11.93 5.40
C LYS A 255 -10.12 10.94 6.55
N SER A 256 -9.24 9.94 6.61
CA SER A 256 -9.30 8.88 7.63
C SER A 256 -9.02 9.38 9.05
N GLY A 257 -8.27 10.48 9.19
CA GLY A 257 -8.01 11.13 10.48
C GLY A 257 -9.06 12.17 10.87
N PHE A 258 -9.64 12.90 9.90
CA PHE A 258 -10.53 14.02 10.18
C PHE A 258 -12.02 13.63 10.16
N ALA A 259 -12.47 12.74 9.27
CA ALA A 259 -13.86 12.30 9.24
C ALA A 259 -14.34 11.70 10.59
N PRO A 260 -13.51 10.96 11.35
CA PRO A 260 -13.86 10.53 12.70
C PRO A 260 -14.22 11.68 13.66
N ILE A 261 -13.61 12.83 13.51
CA ILE A 261 -13.92 14.02 14.35
C ILE A 261 -15.36 14.51 14.08
N ILE A 262 -15.75 14.54 12.79
CA ILE A 262 -17.11 14.89 12.38
C ILE A 262 -18.10 13.89 12.99
N GLY A 263 -17.86 12.59 12.80
CA GLY A 263 -18.74 11.52 13.30
C GLY A 263 -18.88 11.50 14.81
N THR A 264 -17.77 11.55 15.56
CA THR A 264 -17.79 11.50 17.03
C THR A 264 -18.44 12.73 17.68
N ARG A 265 -18.47 13.88 16.95
CA ARG A 265 -19.13 15.10 17.41
C ARG A 265 -20.57 15.23 16.91
N CYS A 266 -21.09 14.23 16.21
CA CYS A 266 -22.43 14.26 15.60
C CYS A 266 -22.66 15.52 14.76
N LEU A 267 -21.64 15.96 14.01
CA LEU A 267 -21.76 17.03 13.03
C LEU A 267 -22.23 16.43 11.70
N GLY A 268 -23.13 17.14 11.02
CA GLY A 268 -23.56 16.73 9.69
C GLY A 268 -22.55 17.11 8.61
N LEU A 269 -22.56 16.39 7.50
CA LEU A 269 -21.73 16.65 6.33
C LEU A 269 -22.62 16.95 5.12
N SER A 270 -22.53 18.15 4.56
CA SER A 270 -23.22 18.53 3.33
C SER A 270 -22.38 18.22 2.10
N GLY A 271 -21.06 18.33 2.21
CA GLY A 271 -20.17 18.01 1.10
C GLY A 271 -18.69 17.94 1.48
N TRP A 272 -17.96 17.11 0.72
CA TRP A 272 -16.51 17.01 0.77
C TRP A 272 -15.94 16.99 -0.64
N PHE A 273 -15.44 18.12 -1.09
CA PHE A 273 -14.81 18.26 -2.40
C PHE A 273 -13.29 18.20 -2.27
N SER A 274 -12.68 17.23 -2.92
CA SER A 274 -11.23 17.05 -2.96
C SER A 274 -10.68 17.28 -4.36
N THR A 275 -9.63 18.07 -4.51
CA THR A 275 -8.90 18.16 -5.77
C THR A 275 -7.40 18.02 -5.53
N ASN A 276 -6.71 17.41 -6.49
CA ASN A 276 -5.27 17.24 -6.49
C ASN A 276 -4.67 17.76 -7.79
N ILE A 277 -3.47 18.33 -7.68
CA ILE A 277 -2.60 18.65 -8.81
C ILE A 277 -1.31 17.87 -8.61
N LEU A 278 -0.89 17.08 -9.60
CA LEU A 278 0.27 16.20 -9.55
C LEU A 278 0.92 16.13 -10.93
N GLY A 279 2.24 16.21 -11.00
CA GLY A 279 2.98 16.28 -12.27
C GLY A 279 3.93 15.11 -12.56
N ASN A 280 3.98 14.10 -11.72
CA ASN A 280 4.83 12.91 -11.91
C ASN A 280 4.19 11.86 -12.86
N ARG A 281 4.87 10.73 -13.10
CA ARG A 281 4.37 9.65 -13.96
C ARG A 281 3.06 9.03 -13.47
N ASP A 282 2.81 8.95 -12.16
CA ASP A 282 1.51 8.49 -11.65
C ASP A 282 0.39 9.44 -12.07
N GLY A 283 0.63 10.76 -11.98
CA GLY A 283 -0.29 11.77 -12.50
C GLY A 283 -0.56 11.60 -13.99
N LEU A 284 0.47 11.35 -14.80
CA LEU A 284 0.34 11.10 -16.24
C LEU A 284 -0.51 9.85 -16.54
N VAL A 285 -0.31 8.76 -15.82
CA VAL A 285 -1.10 7.53 -15.98
C VAL A 285 -2.56 7.75 -15.56
N LEU A 286 -2.78 8.48 -14.47
CA LEU A 286 -4.12 8.79 -13.96
C LEU A 286 -4.89 9.84 -14.80
N ASP A 287 -4.22 10.52 -15.72
CA ASP A 287 -4.89 11.37 -16.73
C ASP A 287 -5.67 10.55 -17.77
N GLU A 288 -5.43 9.24 -17.85
CA GLU A 288 -6.21 8.30 -18.64
C GLU A 288 -7.47 7.87 -17.87
N PRO A 289 -8.71 8.08 -18.41
CA PRO A 289 -9.95 7.81 -17.69
C PRO A 289 -10.09 6.38 -17.16
N ALA A 290 -9.61 5.37 -17.90
CA ALA A 290 -9.68 3.97 -17.50
C ALA A 290 -8.82 3.66 -16.27
N ASN A 291 -7.62 4.28 -16.14
CA ASN A 291 -6.76 4.15 -14.98
C ASN A 291 -7.26 5.02 -13.81
N PHE A 292 -7.81 6.21 -14.10
CA PHE A 292 -8.43 7.08 -13.10
C PHE A 292 -9.59 6.39 -12.37
N ARG A 293 -10.42 5.61 -13.11
CA ARG A 293 -11.56 4.86 -12.55
C ARG A 293 -11.13 3.97 -11.38
N THR A 294 -10.00 3.27 -11.48
CA THR A 294 -9.45 2.42 -10.42
C THR A 294 -9.15 3.25 -9.15
N LYS A 295 -8.60 4.45 -9.32
CA LYS A 295 -8.27 5.35 -8.21
C LYS A 295 -9.51 6.03 -7.60
N GLU A 296 -10.50 6.34 -8.42
CA GLU A 296 -11.76 6.96 -8.00
C GLU A 296 -12.53 6.03 -7.06
N VAL A 297 -12.73 4.77 -7.46
CA VAL A 297 -13.40 3.74 -6.63
C VAL A 297 -12.73 3.62 -5.26
N SER A 298 -11.40 3.58 -5.21
CA SER A 298 -10.64 3.50 -3.96
C SER A 298 -10.82 4.72 -3.03
N LYS A 299 -11.04 5.92 -3.59
CA LYS A 299 -11.11 7.17 -2.81
C LYS A 299 -12.52 7.50 -2.31
N LEU A 300 -13.55 7.07 -3.00
CA LEU A 300 -14.93 7.41 -2.65
C LEU A 300 -15.42 6.62 -1.45
N SER A 301 -15.08 5.34 -1.33
CA SER A 301 -15.53 4.47 -0.24
C SER A 301 -15.05 4.85 1.17
N THR A 302 -14.00 5.67 1.29
CA THR A 302 -13.36 5.98 2.59
C THR A 302 -14.31 6.69 3.57
N LEU A 303 -15.08 7.68 3.12
CA LEU A 303 -15.96 8.46 4.01
C LEU A 303 -17.18 7.65 4.44
N GLU A 304 -17.75 6.85 3.55
CA GLU A 304 -18.94 6.03 3.80
C GLU A 304 -18.72 5.04 4.94
N THR A 305 -17.57 4.37 4.95
CA THR A 305 -17.23 3.40 6.00
C THR A 305 -16.93 4.05 7.35
N ILE A 306 -16.57 5.33 7.38
CA ILE A 306 -16.28 6.08 8.62
C ILE A 306 -17.57 6.72 9.18
N LEU A 307 -18.33 7.41 8.33
CA LEU A 307 -19.51 8.21 8.73
C LEU A 307 -20.80 7.37 8.81
N LYS A 308 -20.85 6.26 8.07
CA LYS A 308 -21.98 5.31 8.06
C LYS A 308 -23.33 5.99 7.77
N PRO A 309 -23.57 6.46 6.54
CA PRO A 309 -24.80 7.16 6.16
C PRO A 309 -26.08 6.36 6.48
N ASP A 310 -26.03 5.04 6.34
CA ASP A 310 -27.16 4.15 6.62
C ASP A 310 -27.56 4.12 8.12
N VAL A 311 -26.60 4.39 9.00
CA VAL A 311 -26.80 4.44 10.45
C VAL A 311 -27.26 5.82 10.91
N GLN A 312 -26.76 6.88 10.27
CA GLN A 312 -27.05 8.27 10.62
C GLN A 312 -27.49 9.09 9.38
N PRO A 313 -28.66 8.76 8.80
CA PRO A 313 -29.13 9.38 7.57
C PRO A 313 -29.38 10.88 7.70
N ASP A 314 -29.83 11.37 8.86
CA ASP A 314 -30.08 12.80 9.11
C ASP A 314 -28.80 13.64 9.04
N LEU A 315 -27.63 13.02 9.25
CA LEU A 315 -26.33 13.71 9.25
C LEU A 315 -25.56 13.51 7.93
N TYR A 316 -25.76 12.35 7.28
CA TYR A 316 -24.93 11.96 6.13
C TYR A 316 -25.75 11.51 4.92
N GLY A 317 -27.09 11.45 5.02
CA GLY A 317 -28.00 11.01 3.95
C GLY A 317 -27.96 9.51 3.66
N HIS A 318 -28.90 9.04 2.84
CA HIS A 318 -28.98 7.66 2.41
C HIS A 318 -28.23 7.42 1.09
N GLY A 319 -27.44 6.36 1.04
CA GLY A 319 -26.57 6.01 -0.08
C GLY A 319 -27.23 5.74 -1.44
N ASN A 320 -28.57 5.82 -1.56
CA ASN A 320 -29.29 5.50 -2.80
C ASN A 320 -30.11 6.66 -3.37
N ASP A 321 -30.10 7.84 -2.76
CA ASP A 321 -30.84 9.01 -3.24
C ASP A 321 -29.85 10.17 -3.43
N GLU A 322 -29.57 10.52 -4.68
CA GLU A 322 -28.61 11.58 -5.03
C GLU A 322 -28.96 12.92 -4.40
N ASP A 323 -30.25 13.16 -4.10
CA ASP A 323 -30.75 14.40 -3.49
C ASP A 323 -30.56 14.47 -1.98
N THR A 324 -30.29 13.34 -1.30
CA THR A 324 -30.20 13.25 0.17
C THR A 324 -28.78 12.92 0.68
N GLN A 325 -27.85 12.56 -0.19
CA GLN A 325 -26.44 12.30 0.15
C GLN A 325 -25.63 13.58 0.30
N TYR A 326 -24.62 13.53 1.20
CA TYR A 326 -23.56 14.54 1.13
C TYR A 326 -22.83 14.46 -0.21
N TYR A 327 -22.54 15.62 -0.79
CA TYR A 327 -21.82 15.71 -2.05
C TYR A 327 -20.36 15.30 -1.86
N HIS A 328 -19.95 14.15 -2.40
CA HIS A 328 -18.55 13.70 -2.33
C HIS A 328 -17.96 13.62 -3.73
N LYS A 329 -16.92 14.43 -3.98
CA LYS A 329 -16.24 14.44 -5.28
C LYS A 329 -14.72 14.52 -5.11
N VAL A 330 -14.03 13.73 -5.96
CA VAL A 330 -12.58 13.72 -6.06
C VAL A 330 -12.17 14.06 -7.50
N ARG A 331 -11.21 14.97 -7.64
CA ARG A 331 -10.57 15.30 -8.92
C ARG A 331 -9.06 15.15 -8.80
N ILE A 332 -8.42 14.64 -9.86
CA ILE A 332 -6.97 14.61 -10.00
C ILE A 332 -6.67 15.28 -11.35
N ASN A 333 -5.77 16.26 -11.32
CA ASN A 333 -5.35 17.01 -12.49
C ASN A 333 -3.86 16.75 -12.71
N TYR A 334 -3.53 16.24 -13.90
CA TYR A 334 -2.14 16.13 -14.31
C TYR A 334 -1.61 17.50 -14.69
N TYR A 335 -0.53 17.93 -14.04
CA TYR A 335 0.11 19.21 -14.26
C TYR A 335 1.63 19.06 -14.18
N PRO A 336 2.32 18.83 -15.31
CA PRO A 336 3.76 18.53 -15.36
C PRO A 336 4.66 19.46 -14.53
N PRO A 337 4.44 20.80 -14.46
CA PRO A 337 5.31 21.68 -13.68
C PRO A 337 5.38 21.38 -12.18
N ARG A 338 4.49 20.54 -11.66
CA ARG A 338 4.51 20.14 -10.25
C ARG A 338 5.47 18.99 -9.94
N ASN A 339 5.89 18.20 -10.92
CA ASN A 339 6.67 16.98 -10.69
C ASN A 339 6.02 16.12 -9.58
N ASP A 340 6.77 15.68 -8.56
CA ASP A 340 6.25 14.95 -7.39
C ASP A 340 5.63 15.86 -6.31
N ASN A 341 5.66 17.18 -6.47
CA ASN A 341 5.03 18.13 -5.54
C ASN A 341 3.52 18.14 -5.72
N LYS A 342 2.85 17.31 -4.96
CA LYS A 342 1.40 17.16 -4.97
C LYS A 342 0.76 18.25 -4.11
N GLU A 343 -0.16 18.98 -4.71
CA GLU A 343 -1.00 19.93 -3.99
C GLU A 343 -2.42 19.38 -3.92
N GLY A 344 -2.96 19.26 -2.72
CA GLY A 344 -4.30 18.79 -2.46
C GLY A 344 -5.12 19.83 -1.71
N TRP A 345 -6.33 20.13 -2.21
CA TRP A 345 -7.30 20.94 -1.50
C TRP A 345 -8.51 20.11 -1.12
N ASP A 346 -8.94 20.28 0.11
CA ASP A 346 -10.21 19.76 0.59
C ASP A 346 -11.09 20.92 1.04
N ASN A 347 -12.29 20.99 0.46
CA ASN A 347 -13.36 21.88 0.93
C ASN A 347 -14.42 21.00 1.56
N ILE A 348 -14.66 21.23 2.86
CA ILE A 348 -15.51 20.39 3.69
C ILE A 348 -16.62 21.27 4.24
N ASP A 349 -17.84 21.06 3.75
CA ASP A 349 -19.03 21.79 4.19
C ASP A 349 -19.80 20.94 5.20
N ILE A 350 -19.83 21.38 6.45
CA ILE A 350 -20.47 20.72 7.57
C ILE A 350 -21.60 21.57 8.14
N PHE A 351 -22.48 20.95 8.90
CA PHE A 351 -23.50 21.67 9.66
C PHE A 351 -23.59 21.17 11.09
N GLY A 352 -24.01 22.03 11.97
CA GLY A 352 -24.12 21.73 13.40
C GLY A 352 -25.48 22.07 13.96
N TRP A 353 -25.51 22.55 15.21
CA TRP A 353 -26.73 22.89 15.93
C TRP A 353 -27.68 23.74 15.08
N MET A 354 -28.95 23.34 15.00
CA MET A 354 -30.01 24.00 14.20
C MET A 354 -29.69 24.06 12.69
N ASN A 355 -28.88 23.14 12.19
CA ASN A 355 -28.42 23.08 10.77
C ASN A 355 -27.59 24.31 10.34
N TYR A 356 -26.95 25.02 11.28
CA TYR A 356 -26.10 26.12 10.90
C TYR A 356 -24.85 25.63 10.16
N PRO A 357 -24.59 26.17 8.94
CA PRO A 357 -23.49 25.74 8.11
C PRO A 357 -22.14 26.25 8.63
N MET A 358 -21.12 25.41 8.45
CA MET A 358 -19.74 25.73 8.70
C MET A 358 -18.87 25.16 7.58
N GLN A 359 -17.70 25.72 7.37
CA GLN A 359 -16.78 25.29 6.33
C GLN A 359 -15.39 25.09 6.88
N ILE A 360 -14.73 24.02 6.46
CA ILE A 360 -13.33 23.74 6.74
C ILE A 360 -12.61 23.61 5.41
N LYS A 361 -11.46 24.28 5.28
CA LYS A 361 -10.59 24.19 4.12
C LYS A 361 -9.23 23.69 4.55
N ILE A 362 -8.74 22.67 3.84
CA ILE A 362 -7.42 22.11 4.04
C ILE A 362 -6.64 22.28 2.74
N ASN A 363 -5.45 22.87 2.85
CA ASN A 363 -4.49 22.93 1.75
C ASN A 363 -3.25 22.16 2.19
N PHE A 364 -2.91 21.11 1.45
CA PHE A 364 -1.80 20.21 1.76
C PHE A 364 -0.87 20.08 0.58
N LEU A 365 0.29 20.74 0.67
CA LEU A 365 1.39 20.59 -0.28
C LEU A 365 2.37 19.55 0.27
N CYS A 366 2.57 18.46 -0.48
CA CYS A 366 3.47 17.38 -0.10
C CYS A 366 4.20 16.78 -1.32
N ARG A 367 5.27 16.04 -1.07
CA ARG A 367 5.83 15.12 -2.05
C ARG A 367 5.24 13.73 -1.76
N ASP A 368 4.44 13.22 -2.69
CA ASP A 368 3.68 11.97 -2.48
C ASP A 368 4.63 10.78 -2.21
N SER A 369 5.75 10.71 -2.94
CA SER A 369 6.75 9.66 -2.76
C SER A 369 7.47 9.72 -1.42
N ILE A 370 7.64 10.91 -0.83
CA ILE A 370 8.22 11.06 0.53
C ILE A 370 7.27 10.50 1.60
N LEU A 371 5.96 10.66 1.41
CA LEU A 371 4.96 10.09 2.32
C LEU A 371 4.84 8.57 2.14
N ALA A 372 5.00 8.07 0.90
CA ALA A 372 4.87 6.64 0.59
C ALA A 372 6.10 5.82 1.01
N ALA A 373 7.31 6.37 0.94
CA ALA A 373 8.55 5.64 1.20
C ALA A 373 8.60 4.95 2.58
N PRO A 374 8.30 5.61 3.71
CA PRO A 374 8.26 4.95 5.01
C PRO A 374 7.16 3.88 5.11
N LEU A 375 6.02 4.05 4.41
CA LEU A 375 4.97 3.03 4.36
C LEU A 375 5.46 1.77 3.64
N CYS A 376 6.24 1.92 2.56
CA CYS A 376 6.86 0.79 1.86
C CYS A 376 7.78 -0.01 2.80
N LEU A 377 8.60 0.68 3.60
CA LEU A 377 9.47 0.05 4.58
C LEU A 377 8.66 -0.72 5.62
N ASP A 378 7.69 -0.06 6.25
CA ASP A 378 6.88 -0.66 7.32
C ASP A 378 6.07 -1.85 6.82
N LEU A 379 5.41 -1.73 5.66
CA LEU A 379 4.64 -2.81 5.05
C LEU A 379 5.53 -4.02 4.74
N CYS A 380 6.74 -3.83 4.20
CA CYS A 380 7.66 -4.93 3.92
C CYS A 380 8.14 -5.61 5.21
N LEU A 381 8.57 -4.84 6.21
CA LEU A 381 9.05 -5.38 7.48
C LEU A 381 7.95 -6.10 8.26
N LEU A 382 6.73 -5.55 8.26
CA LEU A 382 5.58 -6.13 8.97
C LEU A 382 5.00 -7.35 8.24
N SER A 383 5.08 -7.40 6.91
CA SER A 383 4.69 -8.60 6.15
C SER A 383 5.68 -9.75 6.34
N ASP A 384 6.99 -9.48 6.38
CA ASP A 384 8.02 -10.46 6.78
C ASP A 384 7.78 -10.97 8.21
N LEU A 385 7.48 -10.05 9.15
CA LEU A 385 7.15 -10.40 10.53
C LEU A 385 5.90 -11.28 10.59
N ALA A 386 4.83 -10.95 9.89
CA ALA A 386 3.59 -11.72 9.85
C ALA A 386 3.82 -13.14 9.33
N ALA A 387 4.59 -13.30 8.26
CA ALA A 387 4.97 -14.62 7.73
C ALA A 387 5.73 -15.46 8.77
N ARG A 388 6.71 -14.86 9.46
CA ARG A 388 7.47 -15.53 10.54
C ARG A 388 6.64 -15.83 11.79
N ALA A 389 5.59 -15.04 12.01
CA ALA A 389 4.62 -15.27 13.09
C ALA A 389 3.53 -16.29 12.73
N GLY A 390 3.55 -16.84 11.50
CA GLY A 390 2.54 -17.79 11.05
C GLY A 390 1.17 -17.14 10.78
N ARG A 391 1.13 -15.83 10.52
CA ARG A 391 -0.08 -15.11 10.10
C ARG A 391 -0.16 -15.12 8.58
N TYR A 392 -1.17 -15.76 8.04
CA TYR A 392 -1.35 -15.97 6.59
C TYR A 392 -2.59 -15.21 6.09
N GLY A 393 -2.78 -15.19 4.76
CA GLY A 393 -3.92 -14.53 4.14
C GLY A 393 -3.90 -13.01 4.29
N THR A 394 -5.06 -12.39 4.32
CA THR A 394 -5.24 -10.94 4.40
C THR A 394 -4.85 -10.39 5.76
N GLN A 395 -3.86 -9.49 5.78
CA GLN A 395 -3.36 -8.90 7.01
C GLN A 395 -4.11 -7.59 7.34
N ARG A 396 -5.24 -7.69 8.05
CA ARG A 396 -6.11 -6.54 8.37
C ARG A 396 -5.43 -5.46 9.23
N PHE A 397 -4.46 -5.82 10.07
CA PHE A 397 -3.71 -4.85 10.89
C PHE A 397 -2.85 -3.90 10.05
N LEU A 398 -2.52 -4.27 8.80
CA LEU A 398 -1.80 -3.42 7.85
C LEU A 398 -2.70 -2.37 7.17
N SER A 399 -4.01 -2.38 7.43
CA SER A 399 -4.96 -1.37 6.95
C SER A 399 -4.56 0.06 7.30
N PHE A 400 -3.81 0.25 8.39
CA PHE A 400 -3.28 1.55 8.80
C PHE A 400 -2.49 2.25 7.69
N PHE A 401 -1.79 1.51 6.85
CA PHE A 401 -0.93 2.03 5.78
C PHE A 401 -1.66 2.18 4.43
N LEU A 402 -2.92 1.75 4.33
CA LEU A 402 -3.62 1.53 3.06
C LEU A 402 -4.91 2.36 2.97
N LYS A 403 -5.20 2.90 1.77
CA LYS A 403 -6.39 3.73 1.49
C LYS A 403 -7.66 2.93 1.36
N SER A 404 -7.57 1.77 0.72
CA SER A 404 -8.67 0.87 0.45
C SER A 404 -8.32 -0.50 1.05
N PRO A 405 -8.41 -0.64 2.39
CA PRO A 405 -7.99 -1.85 3.06
C PRO A 405 -8.86 -3.04 2.65
N MET A 406 -8.18 -4.17 2.42
CA MET A 406 -8.83 -5.44 2.12
C MET A 406 -9.66 -5.95 3.30
N HIS A 407 -10.79 -6.56 2.98
CA HIS A 407 -11.72 -7.19 3.90
C HIS A 407 -12.45 -8.32 3.19
N ASP A 408 -13.01 -9.26 3.93
CA ASP A 408 -13.78 -10.34 3.31
C ASP A 408 -15.22 -9.88 3.04
N TYR A 409 -15.41 -9.24 1.88
CA TYR A 409 -16.73 -8.80 1.42
C TYR A 409 -17.69 -9.97 1.12
N THR A 410 -17.16 -11.19 0.89
CA THR A 410 -18.01 -12.37 0.68
C THR A 410 -18.71 -12.84 1.95
N GLN A 411 -18.18 -12.45 3.11
CA GLN A 411 -18.77 -12.69 4.42
C GLN A 411 -19.49 -11.45 4.99
N GLY A 412 -19.63 -10.40 4.19
CA GLY A 412 -20.27 -9.15 4.63
C GLY A 412 -19.42 -8.33 5.60
N GLU A 413 -18.11 -8.55 5.63
CA GLU A 413 -17.22 -7.68 6.42
C GLU A 413 -17.13 -6.28 5.81
N GLU A 414 -16.93 -5.27 6.64
CA GLU A 414 -16.68 -3.89 6.23
C GLU A 414 -15.20 -3.54 6.30
N ALA A 415 -14.76 -2.67 5.39
CA ALA A 415 -13.42 -2.09 5.43
C ALA A 415 -13.26 -1.17 6.66
N VAL A 416 -12.17 -1.31 7.39
CA VAL A 416 -11.84 -0.43 8.51
C VAL A 416 -11.03 0.75 7.96
N ASN A 417 -11.63 1.95 7.89
CA ASN A 417 -10.98 3.18 7.40
C ASN A 417 -10.74 4.24 8.49
N HIS A 418 -11.31 4.06 9.67
CA HIS A 418 -11.12 4.95 10.82
C HIS A 418 -9.65 4.88 11.31
N LEU A 419 -8.87 5.96 11.15
CA LEU A 419 -7.42 5.97 11.38
C LEU A 419 -7.01 5.48 12.77
N TYR A 420 -7.70 5.95 13.82
CA TYR A 420 -7.36 5.60 15.20
C TYR A 420 -7.68 4.13 15.52
N GLN A 421 -8.75 3.58 14.93
CA GLN A 421 -9.05 2.16 15.03
C GLN A 421 -7.97 1.32 14.33
N GLN A 422 -7.55 1.72 13.14
CA GLN A 422 -6.46 1.07 12.40
C GLN A 422 -5.14 1.12 13.19
N TYR A 423 -4.85 2.25 13.83
CA TYR A 423 -3.67 2.42 14.68
C TYR A 423 -3.68 1.47 15.87
N THR A 424 -4.80 1.35 16.57
CA THR A 424 -4.99 0.40 17.67
C THR A 424 -4.84 -1.05 17.18
N MET A 425 -5.44 -1.39 16.04
CA MET A 425 -5.29 -2.73 15.43
C MET A 425 -3.83 -3.05 15.11
N LEU A 426 -3.08 -2.11 14.54
CA LEU A 426 -1.65 -2.29 14.26
C LEU A 426 -0.87 -2.57 15.53
N LYS A 427 -1.01 -1.74 16.56
CA LYS A 427 -0.28 -1.91 17.82
C LYS A 427 -0.64 -3.18 18.56
N ASN A 428 -1.92 -3.55 18.56
CA ASN A 428 -2.38 -4.78 19.18
C ASN A 428 -1.84 -6.01 18.45
N ALA A 429 -1.78 -6.00 17.12
CA ALA A 429 -1.14 -7.09 16.38
C ALA A 429 0.34 -7.28 16.77
N ILE A 430 1.08 -6.19 17.02
CA ILE A 430 2.47 -6.25 17.47
C ILE A 430 2.56 -6.74 18.93
N ARG A 431 1.65 -6.28 19.81
CA ARG A 431 1.56 -6.78 21.20
C ARG A 431 1.35 -8.29 21.21
N GLU A 432 0.35 -8.77 20.48
CA GLU A 432 0.03 -10.21 20.40
C GLU A 432 1.20 -11.04 19.87
N MET A 433 1.83 -10.61 18.76
CA MET A 433 3.01 -11.29 18.22
C MET A 433 4.18 -11.28 19.20
N GLY A 434 4.30 -10.25 20.04
CA GLY A 434 5.28 -10.15 21.11
C GLY A 434 4.91 -10.88 22.40
N GLY A 435 3.73 -11.51 22.46
CA GLY A 435 3.24 -12.22 23.64
C GLY A 435 2.67 -11.31 24.74
N TYR A 436 2.22 -10.11 24.36
CA TYR A 436 1.55 -9.16 25.26
C TYR A 436 0.05 -9.12 24.98
N GLU A 437 -0.73 -8.77 26.01
CA GLU A 437 -2.17 -8.58 25.88
C GLU A 437 -2.48 -7.36 25.00
N PRO A 438 -3.56 -7.42 24.19
CA PRO A 438 -4.09 -6.26 23.50
C PRO A 438 -4.46 -5.12 24.46
N ASP A 439 -4.43 -3.89 23.97
CA ASP A 439 -4.85 -2.72 24.73
C ASP A 439 -5.84 -1.90 23.89
N GLU A 440 -6.99 -1.55 24.49
CA GLU A 440 -8.04 -0.79 23.82
C GLU A 440 -7.77 0.74 23.83
N GLU A 441 -6.88 1.19 24.72
CA GLU A 441 -6.53 2.59 24.81
C GLU A 441 -5.55 2.97 23.65
N ILE A 442 -5.73 4.16 23.12
CA ILE A 442 -4.78 4.75 22.16
C ILE A 442 -3.50 5.14 22.92
N ASP A 443 -2.36 4.71 22.42
CA ASP A 443 -1.05 4.98 23.01
C ASP A 443 -0.64 6.45 22.90
#